data_a86c0bd5dd0de511189ac229f729017a
#
_entry.id   a86c0bd5dd0de511189ac229f729017a
#
_cell.length_a   1.000
_cell.length_b   1.000
_cell.length_c   1.000
_cell.angle_alpha   90.00
_cell.angle_beta   90.00
_cell.angle_gamma   90.00
#
_symmetry.space_group_name_H-M   'P 1'
#
loop_
_entity.id
_entity.type
_entity.pdbx_description
1 polymer ?
#
loop_
_entity_poly.entity_id
_entity_poly.type
_entity_poly.pdbx_seq_one_letter_code
_entity_poly.pdbx_strand_id
1 'polypeptide(L)'
;VLDNPYEMVSDGLKATVCTPESISDNGQEVILNTYLLLNAAASPDIAVCLEGFSPIYRSLFDVSILDDLGHVAPYLVQVDVSSDVLDWWLAEGYMRQWGIIIRSPLSVIPLTRHLKKFTKITNAGRTYFFRFYQPRTFNHFIPNLTQDQLVEFFSPLYSVYVETTDEPEQIMHYVYASNQLKIIKLALPMATRPEEISNHVAL
;
A
#
# COMPACT_ATOMS: atom_id res chain seq x y z
N VAL A 1 -28.49 10.85 5.58
CA VAL A 1 -27.27 10.06 5.74
C VAL A 1 -26.38 10.50 4.59
N LEU A 2 -25.30 11.24 4.88
CA LEU A 2 -24.30 11.58 3.86
C LEU A 2 -23.54 10.28 3.59
N ASP A 3 -23.73 9.71 2.40
CA ASP A 3 -22.98 8.54 1.94
C ASP A 3 -21.47 8.90 2.03
N ASN A 4 -20.74 8.11 2.80
CA ASN A 4 -19.29 8.29 2.92
C ASN A 4 -18.69 7.98 1.53
N PRO A 5 -18.08 8.94 0.82
CA PRO A 5 -17.53 8.69 -0.52
C PRO A 5 -16.50 7.57 -0.52
N TYR A 6 -15.92 7.24 0.62
CA TYR A 6 -14.95 6.15 0.77
C TYR A 6 -15.58 4.76 0.75
N GLU A 7 -16.84 4.61 1.19
CA GLU A 7 -17.57 3.33 1.06
C GLU A 7 -17.78 2.96 -0.41
N MET A 8 -18.01 3.96 -1.27
CA MET A 8 -18.24 3.73 -2.70
C MET A 8 -16.98 3.24 -3.44
N VAL A 9 -15.79 3.60 -2.99
CA VAL A 9 -14.52 3.19 -3.63
C VAL A 9 -13.88 1.99 -2.96
N SER A 10 -14.32 1.61 -1.77
CA SER A 10 -13.74 0.54 -0.96
C SER A 10 -13.72 -0.79 -1.70
N ASP A 11 -14.86 -1.23 -2.22
CA ASP A 11 -14.97 -2.50 -2.96
C ASP A 11 -14.16 -2.47 -4.25
N GLY A 12 -14.17 -1.34 -4.95
CA GLY A 12 -13.37 -1.14 -6.15
C GLY A 12 -11.88 -1.19 -5.88
N LEU A 13 -11.42 -0.59 -4.79
CA LEU A 13 -10.02 -0.65 -4.38
C LEU A 13 -9.62 -2.07 -3.96
N LYS A 14 -10.43 -2.76 -3.15
CA LYS A 14 -10.19 -4.16 -2.79
C LYS A 14 -10.11 -5.05 -4.01
N ALA A 15 -11.06 -4.93 -4.94
CA ALA A 15 -11.04 -5.69 -6.19
C ALA A 15 -9.78 -5.41 -7.02
N THR A 16 -9.28 -4.18 -7.02
CA THR A 16 -8.08 -3.81 -7.77
C THR A 16 -6.81 -4.37 -7.15
N VAL A 17 -6.65 -4.28 -5.82
CA VAL A 17 -5.37 -4.58 -5.16
C VAL A 17 -5.28 -6.00 -4.61
N CYS A 18 -6.41 -6.65 -4.33
CA CYS A 18 -6.47 -8.00 -3.77
C CYS A 18 -6.87 -9.08 -4.81
N THR A 19 -7.05 -8.73 -6.09
CA THR A 19 -7.35 -9.73 -7.13
C THR A 19 -6.26 -10.81 -7.12
N PRO A 20 -6.64 -12.10 -6.97
CA PRO A 20 -5.68 -13.20 -7.07
C PRO A 20 -4.97 -13.16 -8.43
N GLU A 21 -3.67 -13.11 -8.39
CA GLU A 21 -2.84 -13.05 -9.58
C GLU A 21 -1.57 -13.86 -9.33
N SER A 22 -1.14 -14.59 -10.34
CA SER A 22 0.11 -15.32 -10.31
C SER A 22 1.02 -14.83 -11.43
N ILE A 23 2.30 -14.93 -11.18
CA ILE A 23 3.34 -14.61 -12.16
C ILE A 23 4.19 -15.87 -12.42
N SER A 24 4.76 -15.97 -13.63
CA SER A 24 5.75 -17.00 -13.91
C SER A 24 7.13 -16.50 -13.50
N ASP A 25 7.71 -17.16 -12.49
CA ASP A 25 9.09 -16.94 -12.08
C ASP A 25 9.89 -18.21 -12.31
N ASN A 26 10.88 -18.15 -13.21
CA ASN A 26 11.71 -19.29 -13.60
C ASN A 26 10.92 -20.56 -13.99
N GLY A 27 9.74 -20.38 -14.62
CA GLY A 27 8.86 -21.48 -15.03
C GLY A 27 7.99 -22.04 -13.91
N GLN A 28 8.01 -21.44 -12.73
CA GLN A 28 7.10 -21.73 -11.63
C GLN A 28 6.04 -20.64 -11.51
N GLU A 29 4.80 -21.06 -11.24
CA GLU A 29 3.72 -20.13 -10.95
C GLU A 29 3.82 -19.68 -9.48
N VAL A 30 3.97 -18.37 -9.27
CA VAL A 30 4.07 -17.76 -7.93
C VAL A 30 2.91 -16.82 -7.73
N ILE A 31 2.18 -17.02 -6.63
CA ILE A 31 1.04 -16.17 -6.27
C ILE A 31 1.55 -14.85 -5.69
N LEU A 32 0.94 -13.75 -6.12
CA LEU A 32 1.22 -12.44 -5.56
C LEU A 32 0.48 -12.24 -4.24
N ASN A 33 1.25 -11.89 -3.21
CA ASN A 33 0.71 -11.43 -1.93
C ASN A 33 0.45 -9.93 -1.98
N THR A 34 -0.57 -9.47 -1.27
CA THR A 34 -0.87 -8.05 -1.07
C THR A 34 -0.48 -7.63 0.34
N TYR A 35 0.16 -6.48 0.43
CA TYR A 35 0.63 -5.89 1.67
C TYR A 35 0.19 -4.44 1.79
N LEU A 36 -0.22 -4.05 2.98
CA LEU A 36 -0.42 -2.66 3.38
C LEU A 36 0.80 -2.22 4.18
N LEU A 37 1.53 -1.21 3.71
CA LEU A 37 2.67 -0.64 4.42
C LEU A 37 2.22 0.64 5.11
N LEU A 38 1.94 0.53 6.41
CA LEU A 38 1.37 1.56 7.26
C LEU A 38 2.44 2.44 7.91
N ASN A 39 2.16 3.73 8.02
CA ASN A 39 2.96 4.72 8.74
C ASN A 39 2.32 5.02 10.08
N ALA A 40 2.73 4.35 11.16
CA ALA A 40 2.13 4.56 12.49
C ALA A 40 2.30 6.00 13.02
N ALA A 41 3.25 6.77 12.48
CA ALA A 41 3.36 8.20 12.80
C ALA A 41 2.18 9.05 12.26
N ALA A 42 1.32 8.52 11.39
CA ALA A 42 0.17 9.23 10.82
C ALA A 42 -1.04 9.22 11.77
N SER A 43 -1.20 8.17 12.59
CA SER A 43 -2.24 8.08 13.61
C SER A 43 -1.79 7.19 14.78
N PRO A 44 -2.08 7.57 16.03
CA PRO A 44 -1.80 6.73 17.19
C PRO A 44 -2.59 5.42 17.18
N ASP A 45 -3.71 5.38 16.46
CA ASP A 45 -4.59 4.21 16.41
C ASP A 45 -3.96 3.05 15.61
N ILE A 46 -3.00 3.32 14.70
CA ILE A 46 -2.43 2.30 13.82
C ILE A 46 -1.77 1.17 14.62
N ALA A 47 -0.88 1.50 15.56
CA ALA A 47 -0.19 0.49 16.35
C ALA A 47 -1.18 -0.30 17.24
N VAL A 48 -2.14 0.39 17.85
CA VAL A 48 -3.18 -0.21 18.73
C VAL A 48 -4.09 -1.14 17.92
N CYS A 49 -4.56 -0.72 16.75
CA CYS A 49 -5.42 -1.53 15.90
C CYS A 49 -4.69 -2.76 15.35
N LEU A 50 -3.40 -2.67 15.02
CA LEU A 50 -2.61 -3.83 14.61
C LEU A 50 -2.51 -4.88 15.71
N GLU A 51 -2.39 -4.49 16.97
CA GLU A 51 -2.46 -5.42 18.10
C GLU A 51 -3.85 -6.03 18.23
N GLY A 52 -4.90 -5.24 18.07
CA GLY A 52 -6.29 -5.67 18.19
C GLY A 52 -6.73 -6.65 17.09
N PHE A 53 -6.41 -6.36 15.83
CA PHE A 53 -6.73 -7.23 14.70
C PHE A 53 -5.82 -8.46 14.61
N SER A 54 -4.63 -8.41 15.22
CA SER A 54 -3.64 -9.49 15.20
C SER A 54 -3.33 -10.07 13.80
N PRO A 55 -3.15 -9.24 12.77
CA PRO A 55 -2.80 -9.72 11.44
C PRO A 55 -1.36 -10.24 11.39
N ILE A 56 -0.97 -10.81 10.25
CA ILE A 56 0.45 -11.09 10.00
C ILE A 56 1.13 -9.77 9.63
N TYR A 57 1.99 -9.25 10.52
CA TYR A 57 2.71 -8.01 10.26
C TYR A 57 4.15 -8.00 10.79
N ARG A 58 4.94 -7.08 10.30
CA ARG A 58 6.34 -6.83 10.71
C ARG A 58 6.66 -5.34 10.68
N SER A 59 7.42 -4.87 11.65
CA SER A 59 7.99 -3.53 11.61
C SER A 59 9.20 -3.46 10.67
N LEU A 60 9.35 -2.34 9.96
CA LEU A 60 10.57 -2.02 9.23
C LEU A 60 11.66 -1.45 10.15
N PHE A 61 11.36 -1.12 11.39
CA PHE A 61 12.38 -0.72 12.36
C PHE A 61 13.02 -1.94 13.02
N ASP A 62 14.25 -1.76 13.53
CA ASP A 62 14.93 -2.78 14.30
C ASP A 62 14.30 -2.98 15.67
N VAL A 63 14.31 -4.22 16.17
CA VAL A 63 13.74 -4.56 17.47
C VAL A 63 14.33 -3.68 18.57
N SER A 64 15.61 -3.33 18.48
CA SER A 64 16.30 -2.49 19.48
C SER A 64 15.75 -1.08 19.65
N ILE A 65 14.95 -0.60 18.71
CA ILE A 65 14.36 0.74 18.75
C ILE A 65 12.83 0.72 18.83
N LEU A 66 12.21 -0.47 18.77
CA LEU A 66 10.74 -0.59 18.78
C LEU A 66 10.13 -0.22 20.13
N ASP A 67 10.80 -0.47 21.24
CA ASP A 67 10.32 -0.08 22.56
C ASP A 67 10.09 1.43 22.67
N ASP A 68 10.95 2.22 22.03
CA ASP A 68 10.86 3.69 22.03
C ASP A 68 10.04 4.24 20.85
N LEU A 69 10.16 3.63 19.67
CA LEU A 69 9.65 4.16 18.41
C LEU A 69 8.57 3.29 17.73
N GLY A 70 8.08 2.25 18.41
CA GLY A 70 7.04 1.38 17.87
C GLY A 70 5.77 2.14 17.47
N HIS A 71 5.36 3.12 18.27
CA HIS A 71 4.19 3.95 18.02
C HIS A 71 4.29 4.85 16.76
N VAL A 72 5.48 4.99 16.17
CA VAL A 72 5.72 5.77 14.94
C VAL A 72 6.40 4.94 13.83
N ALA A 73 6.54 3.64 14.04
CA ALA A 73 7.22 2.75 13.12
C ALA A 73 6.39 2.49 11.85
N PRO A 74 7.04 2.20 10.71
CA PRO A 74 6.35 1.64 9.57
C PRO A 74 6.11 0.14 9.75
N TYR A 75 4.87 -0.31 9.49
CA TYR A 75 4.45 -1.70 9.61
C TYR A 75 4.02 -2.28 8.27
N LEU A 76 4.65 -3.37 7.85
CA LEU A 76 4.23 -4.15 6.69
C LEU A 76 3.23 -5.20 7.16
N VAL A 77 2.00 -5.11 6.68
CA VAL A 77 0.86 -5.95 7.08
C VAL A 77 0.41 -6.75 5.86
N GLN A 78 0.36 -8.07 5.98
CA GLN A 78 -0.21 -8.92 4.92
C GLN A 78 -1.73 -8.81 4.97
N VAL A 79 -2.34 -8.56 3.81
CA VAL A 79 -3.79 -8.39 3.68
C VAL A 79 -4.34 -9.17 2.50
N ASP A 80 -5.63 -9.47 2.56
CA ASP A 80 -6.45 -10.00 1.48
C ASP A 80 -7.83 -9.31 1.48
N VAL A 81 -8.72 -9.75 0.60
CA VAL A 81 -10.06 -9.17 0.45
C VAL A 81 -10.92 -9.27 1.71
N SER A 82 -10.63 -10.21 2.60
CA SER A 82 -11.38 -10.47 3.84
C SER A 82 -10.73 -9.89 5.10
N SER A 83 -9.63 -9.15 4.95
CA SER A 83 -8.85 -8.66 6.10
C SER A 83 -9.52 -7.49 6.79
N ASP A 84 -9.90 -7.63 8.06
CA ASP A 84 -10.48 -6.57 8.89
C ASP A 84 -9.59 -5.32 8.95
N VAL A 85 -8.27 -5.50 8.99
CA VAL A 85 -7.33 -4.38 8.98
C VAL A 85 -7.37 -3.58 7.67
N LEU A 86 -7.64 -4.24 6.53
CA LEU A 86 -7.81 -3.54 5.25
C LEU A 86 -9.11 -2.75 5.24
N ASP A 87 -10.19 -3.32 5.75
CA ASP A 87 -11.49 -2.63 5.89
C ASP A 87 -11.38 -1.41 6.78
N TRP A 88 -10.76 -1.57 7.94
CA TRP A 88 -10.49 -0.46 8.84
C TRP A 88 -9.64 0.64 8.19
N TRP A 89 -8.56 0.27 7.49
CA TRP A 89 -7.72 1.25 6.80
C TRP A 89 -8.48 1.99 5.69
N LEU A 90 -9.33 1.30 4.96
CA LEU A 90 -10.18 1.91 3.93
C LEU A 90 -11.17 2.92 4.52
N ALA A 91 -11.74 2.61 5.68
CA ALA A 91 -12.68 3.50 6.37
C ALA A 91 -12.01 4.71 7.02
N GLU A 92 -10.84 4.50 7.64
CA GLU A 92 -10.22 5.49 8.50
C GLU A 92 -8.92 6.08 7.97
N GLY A 93 -8.20 5.38 7.11
CA GLY A 93 -6.83 5.73 6.70
C GLY A 93 -6.66 6.11 5.25
N TYR A 94 -7.52 5.63 4.36
CA TYR A 94 -7.47 5.97 2.94
C TYR A 94 -7.66 7.48 2.73
N MET A 95 -6.88 8.08 1.87
CA MET A 95 -6.78 9.53 1.64
C MET A 95 -6.27 10.35 2.85
N ARG A 96 -5.73 9.70 3.89
CA ARG A 96 -5.15 10.37 5.07
C ARG A 96 -3.63 10.18 5.20
N GLN A 97 -2.97 9.74 4.15
CA GLN A 97 -1.51 9.56 4.10
C GLN A 97 -0.99 8.49 5.07
N TRP A 98 -1.83 7.48 5.38
CA TRP A 98 -1.46 6.47 6.37
C TRP A 98 -0.55 5.37 5.81
N GLY A 99 -0.52 5.16 4.50
CA GLY A 99 0.31 4.11 3.92
C GLY A 99 0.11 3.90 2.42
N ILE A 100 0.80 2.88 1.93
CA ILE A 100 0.78 2.45 0.53
C ILE A 100 0.49 0.96 0.45
N ILE A 101 -0.01 0.49 -0.70
CA ILE A 101 -0.26 -0.93 -0.94
C ILE A 101 0.81 -1.48 -1.87
N ILE A 102 1.34 -2.66 -1.54
CA ILE A 102 2.41 -3.33 -2.29
C ILE A 102 1.94 -4.72 -2.69
N ARG A 103 2.18 -5.12 -3.93
CA ARG A 103 2.05 -6.50 -4.37
C ARG A 103 3.43 -7.10 -4.65
N SER A 104 3.68 -8.29 -4.14
CA SER A 104 4.96 -8.97 -4.24
C SER A 104 4.81 -10.48 -4.19
N PRO A 105 5.65 -11.25 -4.91
CA PRO A 105 5.72 -12.70 -4.75
C PRO A 105 6.39 -13.11 -3.44
N LEU A 106 7.12 -12.21 -2.78
CA LEU A 106 7.81 -12.50 -1.53
C LEU A 106 6.82 -12.61 -0.36
N SER A 107 7.12 -13.50 0.59
CA SER A 107 6.46 -13.51 1.89
C SER A 107 6.88 -12.32 2.77
N VAL A 108 6.16 -12.09 3.88
CA VAL A 108 6.33 -10.90 4.73
C VAL A 108 7.77 -10.70 5.22
N ILE A 109 8.49 -11.77 5.58
CA ILE A 109 9.85 -11.67 6.17
C ILE A 109 10.89 -11.17 5.16
N PRO A 110 11.07 -11.80 3.99
CA PRO A 110 12.03 -11.31 2.99
C PRO A 110 11.64 -9.94 2.43
N LEU A 111 10.34 -9.66 2.26
CA LEU A 111 9.89 -8.35 1.82
C LEU A 111 10.19 -7.25 2.85
N THR A 112 9.95 -7.50 4.15
CA THR A 112 10.34 -6.58 5.22
C THR A 112 11.85 -6.30 5.19
N ARG A 113 12.68 -7.34 5.03
CA ARG A 113 14.14 -7.18 4.96
C ARG A 113 14.56 -6.32 3.77
N HIS A 114 13.90 -6.49 2.64
CA HIS A 114 14.16 -5.67 1.45
C HIS A 114 13.78 -4.20 1.69
N LEU A 115 12.55 -3.92 2.10
CA LEU A 115 12.02 -2.57 2.29
C LEU A 115 12.77 -1.78 3.39
N LYS A 116 13.25 -2.48 4.41
CA LYS A 116 14.03 -1.90 5.50
C LYS A 116 15.29 -1.17 5.04
N LYS A 117 15.92 -1.59 3.96
CA LYS A 117 17.11 -0.95 3.37
C LYS A 117 16.85 0.52 2.99
N PHE A 118 15.61 0.84 2.62
CA PHE A 118 15.21 2.16 2.12
C PHE A 118 14.66 3.09 3.20
N THR A 119 14.56 2.65 4.46
CA THR A 119 14.06 3.49 5.56
C THR A 119 15.05 4.56 6.00
N LYS A 120 16.30 4.49 5.55
CA LYS A 120 17.36 5.42 5.92
C LYS A 120 18.12 5.89 4.69
N ILE A 121 18.41 7.18 4.65
CA ILE A 121 19.30 7.79 3.66
C ILE A 121 20.42 8.54 4.37
N THR A 122 21.62 8.51 3.79
CA THR A 122 22.76 9.27 4.31
C THR A 122 23.06 10.42 3.34
N ASN A 123 23.08 11.63 3.87
CA ASN A 123 23.46 12.82 3.12
C ASN A 123 24.44 13.65 3.97
N ALA A 124 25.57 14.05 3.38
CA ALA A 124 26.65 14.82 4.04
C ALA A 124 27.06 14.27 5.42
N GLY A 125 27.18 12.93 5.54
CA GLY A 125 27.58 12.25 6.77
C GLY A 125 26.50 12.16 7.85
N ARG A 126 25.28 12.61 7.58
CA ARG A 126 24.14 12.51 8.48
C ARG A 126 23.13 11.50 7.95
N THR A 127 22.59 10.66 8.84
CA THR A 127 21.55 9.70 8.51
C THR A 127 20.17 10.27 8.85
N TYR A 128 19.26 10.17 7.89
CA TYR A 128 17.87 10.62 8.00
C TYR A 128 16.94 9.44 7.78
N PHE A 129 15.80 9.43 8.47
CA PHE A 129 14.72 8.51 8.15
C PHE A 129 14.04 8.95 6.86
N PHE A 130 13.96 8.04 5.91
CA PHE A 130 13.25 8.25 4.64
C PHE A 130 11.91 7.53 4.67
N ARG A 131 10.84 8.31 4.79
CA ARG A 131 9.48 7.81 4.92
C ARG A 131 8.85 7.56 3.55
N PHE A 132 9.48 6.73 2.71
CA PHE A 132 8.94 6.40 1.39
C PHE A 132 7.54 5.78 1.44
N TYR A 133 7.16 5.16 2.55
CA TYR A 133 5.86 4.57 2.81
C TYR A 133 4.74 5.59 3.05
N GLN A 134 5.04 6.88 3.10
CA GLN A 134 4.06 7.96 3.14
C GLN A 134 3.67 8.32 1.70
N PRO A 135 2.37 8.30 1.32
CA PRO A 135 1.91 8.52 -0.05
C PRO A 135 2.48 9.76 -0.76
N ARG A 136 2.44 10.91 -0.11
CA ARG A 136 3.01 12.15 -0.67
C ARG A 136 4.51 12.02 -0.93
N THR A 137 5.25 11.41 -0.01
CA THR A 137 6.69 11.19 -0.16
C THR A 137 6.96 10.23 -1.32
N PHE A 138 6.19 9.13 -1.40
CA PHE A 138 6.31 8.16 -2.49
C PHE A 138 6.09 8.79 -3.85
N ASN A 139 4.95 9.46 -4.03
CA ASN A 139 4.58 10.10 -5.29
C ASN A 139 5.59 11.18 -5.74
N HIS A 140 6.26 11.84 -4.79
CA HIS A 140 7.24 12.87 -5.09
C HIS A 140 8.63 12.30 -5.41
N PHE A 141 9.11 11.32 -4.63
CA PHE A 141 10.50 10.87 -4.73
C PHE A 141 10.71 9.73 -5.71
N ILE A 142 9.82 8.75 -5.78
CA ILE A 142 10.01 7.55 -6.61
C ILE A 142 10.21 7.89 -8.09
N PRO A 143 9.45 8.82 -8.70
CA PRO A 143 9.65 9.18 -10.10
C PRO A 143 11.01 9.83 -10.41
N ASN A 144 11.70 10.32 -9.37
CA ASN A 144 12.98 11.03 -9.49
C ASN A 144 14.20 10.16 -9.13
N LEU A 145 14.00 8.88 -8.83
CA LEU A 145 15.08 7.94 -8.58
C LEU A 145 15.86 7.65 -9.86
N THR A 146 17.17 7.39 -9.72
CA THR A 146 17.98 6.90 -10.83
C THR A 146 17.55 5.50 -11.25
N GLN A 147 17.94 5.08 -12.45
CA GLN A 147 17.66 3.75 -12.97
C GLN A 147 18.11 2.64 -12.01
N ASP A 148 19.34 2.74 -11.49
CA ASP A 148 19.88 1.73 -10.56
C ASP A 148 19.08 1.69 -9.24
N GLN A 149 18.65 2.83 -8.73
CA GLN A 149 17.81 2.92 -7.54
C GLN A 149 16.42 2.33 -7.78
N LEU A 150 15.83 2.56 -8.96
CA LEU A 150 14.56 1.95 -9.35
C LEU A 150 14.68 0.43 -9.46
N VAL A 151 15.73 -0.09 -10.09
CA VAL A 151 16.01 -1.54 -10.14
C VAL A 151 16.11 -2.11 -8.75
N GLU A 152 16.90 -1.50 -7.88
CA GLU A 152 17.10 -1.99 -6.51
C GLU A 152 15.79 -1.96 -5.72
N PHE A 153 15.04 -0.86 -5.78
CA PHE A 153 13.80 -0.70 -5.02
C PHE A 153 12.71 -1.66 -5.49
N PHE A 154 12.48 -1.75 -6.82
CA PHE A 154 11.37 -2.53 -7.38
C PHE A 154 11.70 -4.00 -7.61
N SER A 155 12.95 -4.45 -7.48
CA SER A 155 13.33 -5.83 -7.85
C SER A 155 12.42 -6.93 -7.29
N PRO A 156 11.93 -6.88 -6.03
CA PRO A 156 10.98 -7.86 -5.50
C PRO A 156 9.51 -7.38 -5.56
N LEU A 157 9.24 -6.19 -6.10
CA LEU A 157 7.90 -5.62 -6.13
C LEU A 157 7.27 -5.82 -7.49
N TYR A 158 6.08 -6.40 -7.52
CA TYR A 158 5.30 -6.51 -8.74
C TYR A 158 4.62 -5.18 -9.08
N SER A 159 3.98 -4.58 -8.09
CA SER A 159 3.34 -3.27 -8.22
C SER A 159 3.19 -2.56 -6.88
N VAL A 160 3.03 -1.25 -6.93
CA VAL A 160 2.72 -0.41 -5.76
C VAL A 160 1.52 0.47 -6.10
N TYR A 161 0.56 0.56 -5.17
CA TYR A 161 -0.59 1.43 -5.29
C TYR A 161 -0.52 2.50 -4.21
N VAL A 162 -0.75 3.74 -4.61
CA VAL A 162 -0.59 4.91 -3.75
C VAL A 162 -1.76 5.85 -3.97
N GLU A 163 -2.39 6.29 -2.88
CA GLU A 163 -3.48 7.26 -2.96
C GLU A 163 -3.05 8.54 -3.69
N THR A 164 -3.99 9.16 -4.38
CA THR A 164 -3.82 10.51 -4.96
C THR A 164 -3.86 11.55 -3.85
N THR A 165 -3.79 12.84 -4.19
CA THR A 165 -3.85 13.91 -3.18
C THR A 165 -5.30 14.26 -2.83
N ASP A 166 -6.20 14.25 -3.82
CA ASP A 166 -7.54 14.84 -3.74
C ASP A 166 -8.60 14.13 -4.61
N GLU A 167 -8.25 12.97 -5.20
CA GLU A 167 -9.14 12.20 -6.07
C GLU A 167 -9.36 10.79 -5.49
N PRO A 168 -10.28 10.59 -4.53
CA PRO A 168 -10.48 9.31 -3.85
C PRO A 168 -10.93 8.19 -4.79
N GLU A 169 -11.58 8.52 -5.90
CA GLU A 169 -12.00 7.57 -6.95
C GLU A 169 -10.85 7.11 -7.87
N GLN A 170 -9.63 7.56 -7.61
CA GLN A 170 -8.46 7.20 -8.40
C GLN A 170 -7.30 6.78 -7.50
N ILE A 171 -6.45 5.89 -8.02
CA ILE A 171 -5.23 5.46 -7.34
C ILE A 171 -4.05 5.48 -8.32
N MET A 172 -2.89 5.88 -7.82
CA MET A 172 -1.65 5.81 -8.58
C MET A 172 -1.10 4.39 -8.54
N HIS A 173 -0.83 3.82 -9.71
CA HIS A 173 -0.29 2.48 -9.89
C HIS A 173 1.12 2.56 -10.48
N TYR A 174 2.09 2.06 -9.74
CA TYR A 174 3.50 2.04 -10.08
C TYR A 174 3.94 0.63 -10.42
N VAL A 175 4.50 0.46 -11.61
CA VAL A 175 5.08 -0.81 -12.07
C VAL A 175 6.44 -0.53 -12.69
N TYR A 176 7.45 -1.30 -12.29
CA TYR A 176 8.76 -1.27 -12.93
C TYR A 176 8.92 -2.51 -13.80
N ALA A 177 8.93 -2.32 -15.11
CA ALA A 177 9.05 -3.40 -16.07
C ALA A 177 9.85 -2.95 -17.29
N SER A 178 10.62 -3.87 -17.89
CA SER A 178 11.43 -3.59 -19.08
C SER A 178 12.35 -2.37 -18.91
N ASN A 179 12.97 -2.25 -17.73
CA ASN A 179 13.84 -1.13 -17.35
C ASN A 179 13.18 0.25 -17.36
N GLN A 180 11.86 0.30 -17.17
CA GLN A 180 11.13 1.56 -17.12
C GLN A 180 10.13 1.57 -15.97
N LEU A 181 10.06 2.71 -15.29
CA LEU A 181 8.99 2.97 -14.34
C LEU A 181 7.75 3.45 -15.10
N LYS A 182 6.67 2.69 -14.98
CA LYS A 182 5.35 3.07 -15.49
C LYS A 182 4.51 3.56 -14.33
N ILE A 183 3.90 4.72 -14.50
CA ILE A 183 3.01 5.33 -13.51
C ILE A 183 1.66 5.55 -14.20
N ILE A 184 0.63 4.90 -13.69
CA ILE A 184 -0.70 4.92 -14.28
C ILE A 184 -1.67 5.40 -13.20
N LYS A 185 -2.51 6.37 -13.51
CA LYS A 185 -3.64 6.77 -12.67
C LYS A 185 -4.82 5.88 -13.03
N LEU A 186 -5.22 4.99 -12.12
CA LEU A 186 -6.32 4.06 -12.31
C LEU A 186 -7.60 4.63 -11.69
N ALA A 187 -8.70 4.62 -12.44
CA ALA A 187 -10.02 4.82 -11.87
C ALA A 187 -10.45 3.58 -11.09
N LEU A 188 -10.93 3.78 -9.88
CA LEU A 188 -11.48 2.71 -9.05
C LEU A 188 -12.94 2.44 -9.46
N PRO A 189 -13.33 1.16 -9.62
CA PRO A 189 -14.74 0.83 -9.82
C PRO A 189 -15.59 1.36 -8.65
N MET A 190 -16.62 2.12 -8.96
CA MET A 190 -17.55 2.61 -7.95
C MET A 190 -18.68 1.61 -7.77
N ALA A 191 -19.12 1.39 -6.54
CA ALA A 191 -20.30 0.58 -6.27
C ALA A 191 -21.53 1.23 -6.93
N THR A 192 -22.25 0.48 -7.75
CA THR A 192 -23.52 0.94 -8.34
C THR A 192 -24.57 1.06 -7.24
N ARG A 193 -25.20 2.22 -7.11
CA ARG A 193 -26.32 2.39 -6.17
C ARG A 193 -27.47 1.47 -6.53
N PRO A 194 -28.07 0.77 -5.54
CA PRO A 194 -29.25 -0.08 -5.79
C PRO A 194 -30.47 0.65 -6.40
N GLU A 195 -30.53 1.98 -6.29
CA GLU A 195 -31.65 2.79 -6.77
C GLU A 195 -31.69 3.00 -8.29
N GLU A 196 -30.58 2.80 -9.01
CA GLU A 196 -30.58 2.94 -10.47
C GLU A 196 -31.16 1.72 -11.21
N ILE A 197 -31.34 0.59 -10.52
CA ILE A 197 -31.90 -0.62 -11.12
C ILE A 197 -33.43 -0.58 -11.20
N SER A 198 -34.12 0.30 -10.44
CA SER A 198 -35.59 0.33 -10.35
C SER A 198 -36.25 1.11 -11.48
N ASN A 199 -35.57 1.85 -12.31
CA ASN A 199 -36.19 2.73 -13.34
C ASN A 199 -36.15 2.18 -14.78
N HIS A 200 -35.76 0.91 -14.99
CA HIS A 200 -35.71 0.32 -16.33
C HIS A 200 -36.70 -0.84 -16.55
N VAL A 201 -37.65 -1.07 -15.63
CA VAL A 201 -38.73 -2.06 -15.84
C VAL A 201 -40.10 -1.36 -15.64
N ALA A 202 -40.40 -0.46 -16.54
CA ALA A 202 -41.79 -0.02 -16.80
C ALA A 202 -41.85 0.67 -18.19
N LEU A 203 -42.00 -0.13 -19.22
CA LEU A 203 -42.79 0.19 -20.44
C LEU A 203 -43.06 -1.10 -21.21
#